data_276814c17803018b3d7addbc6c35ef88
#
_entry.id   276814c17803018b3d7addbc6c35ef88
#
_cell.length_a   1.000
_cell.length_b   1.000
_cell.length_c   1.000
_cell.angle_alpha   90.00
_cell.angle_beta   90.00
_cell.angle_gamma   90.00
#
_symmetry.space_group_name_H-M   'P 1'
#
loop_
_entity.id
_entity.type
_entity.pdbx_description
1 polymer ?
#
loop_
_entity_poly.entity_id
_entity_poly.type
_entity_poly.pdbx_seq_one_letter_code
_entity_poly.pdbx_strand_id
1 'polypeptide(L)'
;EMQRSLVGSEMCIRDSADPGLTVAVETVETKSLSMDEVTTGKALCMLTCLPNGVQAMSMDIPGLVQTSLNIGILKCGDDEMTAVCSVRSSVASQKQMVRDRLRCLTEQLGGRVDVVGDYPAWEYLPDSPLRERMIEVYREQYGKEPVVETVHAGLECGLLGEKLPGLDCVSFGPDLTDIHTPRERMHIASVQRTWKLLCEVLKRSK
;
A
#
# COMPACT_ATOMS: atom_id res chain seq x y z
N GLU A 1 -19.87 22.09 -16.61
CA GLU A 1 -18.71 22.01 -15.71
C GLU A 1 -18.24 20.58 -15.46
N MET A 2 -19.14 19.64 -15.17
CA MET A 2 -18.81 18.21 -14.98
C MET A 2 -18.17 17.58 -16.23
N GLN A 3 -18.61 17.93 -17.45
CA GLN A 3 -18.02 17.47 -18.71
C GLN A 3 -16.58 17.96 -18.90
N ARG A 4 -16.23 19.18 -18.46
CA ARG A 4 -14.86 19.71 -18.53
C ARG A 4 -13.91 19.00 -17.57
N SER A 5 -14.38 18.62 -16.39
CA SER A 5 -13.57 17.91 -15.41
C SER A 5 -13.25 16.48 -15.86
N LEU A 6 -14.23 15.77 -16.48
CA LEU A 6 -14.02 14.43 -17.02
C LEU A 6 -13.06 14.43 -18.20
N VAL A 7 -13.17 15.40 -19.12
CA VAL A 7 -12.26 15.54 -20.26
C VAL A 7 -10.83 15.83 -19.80
N GLY A 8 -10.64 16.66 -18.76
CA GLY A 8 -9.32 16.90 -18.18
C GLY A 8 -8.70 15.65 -17.58
N SER A 9 -9.49 14.84 -16.86
CA SER A 9 -9.04 13.57 -16.27
C SER A 9 -8.72 12.52 -17.36
N GLU A 10 -9.52 12.45 -18.41
CA GLU A 10 -9.27 11.57 -19.55
C GLU A 10 -7.95 11.90 -20.25
N MET A 11 -7.67 13.18 -20.51
CA MET A 11 -6.41 13.60 -21.12
C MET A 11 -5.21 13.19 -20.26
N CYS A 12 -5.24 13.42 -18.96
CA CYS A 12 -4.14 13.05 -18.07
C CYS A 12 -3.89 11.53 -18.03
N ILE A 13 -4.94 10.71 -18.05
CA ILE A 13 -4.82 9.25 -18.02
C ILE A 13 -4.33 8.72 -19.35
N ARG A 14 -4.89 9.19 -20.48
CA ARG A 14 -4.50 8.74 -21.82
C ARG A 14 -3.07 9.08 -22.18
N ASP A 15 -2.60 10.25 -21.78
CA ASP A 15 -1.26 10.71 -22.12
C ASP A 15 -0.15 10.06 -21.29
N SER A 16 -0.46 9.56 -20.10
CA SER A 16 0.56 9.12 -19.15
C SER A 16 0.60 7.63 -18.87
N ALA A 17 -0.55 6.95 -18.71
CA ALA A 17 -0.57 5.59 -18.19
C ALA A 17 -1.39 4.60 -19.04
N ASP A 18 -2.48 5.02 -19.66
CA ASP A 18 -3.38 4.14 -20.43
C ASP A 18 -3.92 4.82 -21.69
N PRO A 19 -3.19 4.77 -22.79
CA PRO A 19 -3.59 5.41 -24.05
C PRO A 19 -4.85 4.81 -24.69
N GLY A 20 -5.28 3.63 -24.23
CA GLY A 20 -6.49 2.96 -24.69
C GLY A 20 -7.76 3.36 -23.93
N LEU A 21 -7.63 4.08 -22.81
CA LEU A 21 -8.77 4.49 -22.00
C LEU A 21 -9.66 5.49 -22.77
N THR A 22 -10.95 5.23 -22.75
CA THR A 22 -11.97 6.16 -23.25
C THR A 22 -13.03 6.38 -22.18
N VAL A 23 -13.49 7.62 -22.03
CA VAL A 23 -14.57 7.99 -21.13
C VAL A 23 -15.71 8.58 -21.97
N ALA A 24 -16.91 8.00 -21.85
CA ALA A 24 -18.12 8.50 -22.50
C ALA A 24 -19.17 8.85 -21.44
N VAL A 25 -19.90 9.93 -21.67
CA VAL A 25 -21.04 10.32 -20.84
C VAL A 25 -22.29 10.27 -21.69
N GLU A 26 -23.23 9.44 -21.29
CA GLU A 26 -24.51 9.26 -22.01
C GLU A 26 -25.67 9.63 -21.09
N THR A 27 -26.68 10.25 -21.66
CA THR A 27 -27.93 10.48 -20.96
C THR A 27 -28.80 9.24 -21.06
N VAL A 28 -29.18 8.69 -19.91
CA VAL A 28 -30.05 7.51 -19.85
C VAL A 28 -31.34 7.84 -19.11
N GLU A 29 -32.45 7.31 -19.56
CA GLU A 29 -33.68 7.32 -18.80
C GLU A 29 -33.61 6.24 -17.72
N THR A 30 -33.83 6.63 -16.48
CA THR A 30 -33.81 5.70 -15.35
C THR A 30 -35.05 5.87 -14.48
N LYS A 31 -35.49 4.77 -13.89
CA LYS A 31 -36.52 4.77 -12.85
C LYS A 31 -35.94 4.78 -11.44
N SER A 32 -34.61 4.73 -11.33
CA SER A 32 -33.92 4.79 -10.05
C SER A 32 -34.04 6.16 -9.43
N LEU A 33 -34.15 6.22 -8.11
CA LEU A 33 -34.09 7.46 -7.36
C LEU A 33 -32.67 8.05 -7.50
N SER A 34 -32.59 9.34 -7.73
CA SER A 34 -31.34 10.09 -7.68
C SER A 34 -31.10 10.58 -6.24
N MET A 35 -29.86 10.81 -5.89
CA MET A 35 -29.52 11.54 -4.66
C MET A 35 -30.11 12.95 -4.74
N ASP A 36 -30.55 13.47 -3.61
CA ASP A 36 -30.89 14.88 -3.49
C ASP A 36 -29.65 15.78 -3.65
N GLU A 37 -29.87 17.07 -3.81
CA GLU A 37 -28.81 18.06 -4.05
C GLU A 37 -27.75 18.08 -2.93
N VAL A 38 -28.18 17.98 -1.67
CA VAL A 38 -27.32 18.03 -0.49
C VAL A 38 -26.46 16.77 -0.43
N THR A 39 -27.05 15.60 -0.63
CA THR A 39 -26.35 14.32 -0.65
C THR A 39 -25.39 14.23 -1.82
N THR A 40 -25.81 14.69 -3.00
CA THR A 40 -24.94 14.80 -4.18
C THR A 40 -23.74 15.70 -3.89
N GLY A 41 -23.96 16.87 -3.27
CA GLY A 41 -22.87 17.77 -2.88
C GLY A 41 -21.88 17.13 -1.91
N LYS A 42 -22.36 16.38 -0.91
CA LYS A 42 -21.52 15.62 0.01
C LYS A 42 -20.72 14.52 -0.68
N ALA A 43 -21.35 13.75 -1.58
CA ALA A 43 -20.72 12.71 -2.34
C ALA A 43 -19.57 13.26 -3.25
N LEU A 44 -19.85 14.34 -3.95
CA LEU A 44 -18.85 15.02 -4.77
C LEU A 44 -17.70 15.58 -3.93
N CYS A 45 -18.00 16.20 -2.79
CA CYS A 45 -16.99 16.68 -1.85
C CYS A 45 -16.11 15.53 -1.35
N MET A 46 -16.70 14.42 -0.93
CA MET A 46 -15.98 13.23 -0.48
C MET A 46 -15.05 12.72 -1.59
N LEU A 47 -15.55 12.47 -2.77
CA LEU A 47 -14.77 11.91 -3.87
C LEU A 47 -13.64 12.84 -4.37
N THR A 48 -13.87 14.16 -4.28
CA THR A 48 -12.88 15.16 -4.69
C THR A 48 -11.78 15.35 -3.65
N CYS A 49 -12.14 15.32 -2.35
CA CYS A 49 -11.24 15.65 -1.26
C CYS A 49 -10.59 14.44 -0.59
N LEU A 50 -11.12 13.22 -0.80
CA LEU A 50 -10.45 12.03 -0.30
C LEU A 50 -9.02 11.94 -0.85
N PRO A 51 -8.02 11.80 0.04
CA PRO A 51 -6.66 11.56 -0.43
C PRO A 51 -6.62 10.26 -1.24
N ASN A 52 -5.86 10.26 -2.33
CA ASN A 52 -5.64 9.07 -3.16
C ASN A 52 -4.23 9.09 -3.74
N GLY A 53 -3.64 7.93 -4.00
CA GLY A 53 -2.30 7.80 -4.54
C GLY A 53 -1.20 7.94 -3.48
N VAL A 54 -0.01 8.32 -3.94
CA VAL A 54 1.17 8.51 -3.10
C VAL A 54 0.99 9.74 -2.21
N GLN A 55 1.15 9.54 -0.90
CA GLN A 55 1.07 10.60 0.11
C GLN A 55 2.46 11.06 0.57
N ALA A 56 3.43 10.15 0.61
CA ALA A 56 4.82 10.47 0.95
C ALA A 56 5.77 9.46 0.31
N MET A 57 6.95 9.97 -0.06
CA MET A 57 8.11 9.17 -0.47
C MET A 57 9.05 8.99 0.71
N SER A 58 9.82 7.91 0.72
CA SER A 58 10.86 7.69 1.72
C SER A 58 11.98 8.73 1.58
N MET A 59 12.45 9.23 2.71
CA MET A 59 13.64 10.09 2.76
C MET A 59 14.93 9.28 2.86
N ASP A 60 14.84 8.02 3.30
CA ASP A 60 16.00 7.13 3.51
C ASP A 60 16.32 6.33 2.23
N ILE A 61 15.30 5.97 1.46
CA ILE A 61 15.45 5.11 0.28
C ILE A 61 14.88 5.82 -0.95
N PRO A 62 15.74 6.30 -1.87
CA PRO A 62 15.27 6.97 -3.08
C PRO A 62 14.33 6.11 -3.92
N GLY A 63 13.23 6.71 -4.38
CA GLY A 63 12.26 6.04 -5.24
C GLY A 63 11.24 5.15 -4.52
N LEU A 64 11.39 4.94 -3.21
CA LEU A 64 10.44 4.15 -2.43
C LEU A 64 9.22 4.97 -2.02
N VAL A 65 8.03 4.46 -2.29
CA VAL A 65 6.78 5.00 -1.74
C VAL A 65 6.70 4.62 -0.27
N GLN A 66 6.66 5.61 0.63
CA GLN A 66 6.56 5.40 2.07
C GLN A 66 5.11 5.29 2.54
N THR A 67 4.26 6.17 2.02
CA THR A 67 2.84 6.23 2.39
C THR A 67 1.98 6.40 1.16
N SER A 68 0.98 5.56 1.02
CA SER A 68 -0.01 5.67 -0.05
C SER A 68 -1.41 5.29 0.44
N LEU A 69 -2.39 5.75 -0.32
CA LEU A 69 -3.78 5.37 -0.16
C LEU A 69 -4.39 5.08 -1.53
N ASN A 70 -5.20 4.06 -1.61
CA ASN A 70 -5.96 3.73 -2.81
C ASN A 70 -7.44 3.58 -2.48
N ILE A 71 -8.30 4.25 -3.23
CA ILE A 71 -9.76 4.03 -3.20
C ILE A 71 -10.02 2.81 -4.08
N GLY A 72 -10.08 1.62 -3.45
CA GLY A 72 -10.20 0.35 -4.17
C GLY A 72 -11.63 -0.01 -4.54
N ILE A 73 -12.61 0.39 -3.74
CA ILE A 73 -14.02 0.07 -3.97
C ILE A 73 -14.86 1.30 -3.63
N LEU A 74 -15.79 1.63 -4.53
CA LEU A 74 -16.84 2.59 -4.29
C LEU A 74 -18.19 1.88 -4.49
N LYS A 75 -19.04 1.92 -3.49
CA LYS A 75 -20.41 1.40 -3.55
C LYS A 75 -21.40 2.52 -3.28
N CYS A 76 -22.45 2.55 -4.06
CA CYS A 76 -23.58 3.44 -3.87
C CYS A 76 -24.84 2.58 -3.72
N GLY A 77 -25.43 2.59 -2.53
CA GLY A 77 -26.71 1.95 -2.22
C GLY A 77 -27.83 2.99 -2.14
N ASP A 78 -29.01 2.54 -1.72
CA ASP A 78 -30.19 3.40 -1.60
C ASP A 78 -30.04 4.40 -0.45
N ASP A 79 -29.38 4.02 0.65
CA ASP A 79 -29.28 4.80 1.88
C ASP A 79 -27.86 5.30 2.19
N GLU A 80 -26.83 4.71 1.55
CA GLU A 80 -25.46 5.09 1.85
C GLU A 80 -24.53 4.97 0.66
N MET A 81 -23.49 5.79 0.65
CA MET A 81 -22.32 5.63 -0.21
C MET A 81 -21.11 5.21 0.62
N THR A 82 -20.45 4.11 0.22
CA THR A 82 -19.30 3.55 0.93
C THR A 82 -18.08 3.56 0.04
N ALA A 83 -16.98 4.16 0.51
CA ALA A 83 -15.66 4.05 -0.09
C ALA A 83 -14.76 3.15 0.75
N VAL A 84 -14.19 2.10 0.16
CA VAL A 84 -13.19 1.25 0.81
C VAL A 84 -11.80 1.69 0.37
N CYS A 85 -11.04 2.20 1.33
CA CYS A 85 -9.70 2.73 1.11
C CYS A 85 -8.66 1.79 1.68
N SER A 86 -7.63 1.46 0.88
CA SER A 86 -6.46 0.73 1.36
C SER A 86 -5.35 1.72 1.67
N VAL A 87 -5.02 1.87 2.94
CA VAL A 87 -3.92 2.72 3.42
C VAL A 87 -2.71 1.86 3.69
N ARG A 88 -1.57 2.25 3.13
CA ARG A 88 -0.29 1.59 3.36
C ARG A 88 0.74 2.62 3.81
N SER A 89 1.49 2.32 4.85
CA SER A 89 2.62 3.12 5.28
C SER A 89 3.58 2.28 6.09
N SER A 90 4.88 2.46 5.86
CA SER A 90 5.93 1.92 6.72
C SER A 90 6.15 2.77 7.98
N VAL A 91 5.57 3.98 8.05
CA VAL A 91 5.71 4.91 9.18
C VAL A 91 4.37 5.06 9.90
N ALA A 92 4.35 4.71 11.19
CA ALA A 92 3.14 4.66 12.00
C ALA A 92 2.43 6.04 12.10
N SER A 93 3.19 7.12 12.33
CA SER A 93 2.65 8.47 12.42
C SER A 93 2.02 8.96 11.12
N GLN A 94 2.61 8.61 9.97
CA GLN A 94 2.05 8.95 8.66
C GLN A 94 0.78 8.15 8.35
N LYS A 95 0.76 6.86 8.72
CA LYS A 95 -0.47 6.06 8.63
C LYS A 95 -1.59 6.69 9.44
N GLN A 96 -1.30 7.09 10.69
CA GLN A 96 -2.28 7.75 11.54
C GLN A 96 -2.75 9.08 10.95
N MET A 97 -1.85 9.90 10.41
CA MET A 97 -2.21 11.16 9.75
C MET A 97 -3.19 10.96 8.59
N VAL A 98 -2.97 9.94 7.75
CA VAL A 98 -3.90 9.63 6.65
C VAL A 98 -5.26 9.20 7.19
N ARG A 99 -5.29 8.36 8.23
CA ARG A 99 -6.54 7.94 8.90
C ARG A 99 -7.30 9.12 9.49
N ASP A 100 -6.60 10.05 10.12
CA ASP A 100 -7.23 11.25 10.72
C ASP A 100 -7.80 12.17 9.65
N ARG A 101 -7.13 12.30 8.49
CA ARG A 101 -7.70 13.04 7.34
C ARG A 101 -8.99 12.40 6.82
N LEU A 102 -8.97 11.06 6.63
CA LEU A 102 -10.16 10.32 6.20
C LEU A 102 -11.30 10.50 7.18
N ARG A 103 -11.03 10.36 8.50
CA ARG A 103 -12.04 10.52 9.55
C ARG A 103 -12.59 11.93 9.59
N CYS A 104 -11.72 12.94 9.63
CA CYS A 104 -12.13 14.34 9.68
C CYS A 104 -13.05 14.70 8.52
N LEU A 105 -12.67 14.36 7.29
CA LEU A 105 -13.50 14.64 6.11
C LEU A 105 -14.85 13.91 6.18
N THR A 106 -14.82 12.61 6.48
CA THR A 106 -16.05 11.79 6.48
C THR A 106 -17.03 12.22 7.57
N GLU A 107 -16.54 12.51 8.77
CA GLU A 107 -17.36 12.97 9.90
C GLU A 107 -17.98 14.36 9.63
N GLN A 108 -17.22 15.28 9.01
CA GLN A 108 -17.74 16.59 8.60
C GLN A 108 -18.87 16.48 7.56
N LEU A 109 -18.85 15.44 6.74
CA LEU A 109 -19.92 15.16 5.77
C LEU A 109 -21.09 14.36 6.39
N GLY A 110 -21.01 14.01 7.68
CA GLY A 110 -22.03 13.27 8.41
C GLY A 110 -21.93 11.75 8.26
N GLY A 111 -20.80 11.25 7.81
CA GLY A 111 -20.50 9.81 7.70
C GLY A 111 -19.71 9.27 8.89
N ARG A 112 -19.25 8.01 8.77
CA ARG A 112 -18.39 7.35 9.74
C ARG A 112 -17.23 6.64 9.05
N VAL A 113 -16.16 6.40 9.78
CA VAL A 113 -15.01 5.61 9.30
C VAL A 113 -14.81 4.41 10.21
N ASP A 114 -14.83 3.22 9.61
CA ASP A 114 -14.51 1.96 10.27
C ASP A 114 -13.13 1.50 9.76
N VAL A 115 -12.28 1.03 10.68
CA VAL A 115 -10.94 0.55 10.36
C VAL A 115 -10.90 -0.96 10.54
N VAL A 116 -10.51 -1.68 9.50
CA VAL A 116 -10.36 -3.14 9.51
C VAL A 116 -8.98 -3.53 9.02
N GLY A 117 -8.43 -4.64 9.54
CA GLY A 117 -7.15 -5.16 9.09
C GLY A 117 -5.98 -4.20 9.33
N ASP A 118 -5.97 -3.53 10.50
CA ASP A 118 -4.88 -2.62 10.84
C ASP A 118 -3.62 -3.40 11.21
N TYR A 119 -2.60 -3.30 10.33
CA TYR A 119 -1.27 -3.87 10.55
C TYR A 119 -0.32 -2.81 11.07
N PRO A 120 0.56 -3.11 12.03
CA PRO A 120 1.62 -2.21 12.47
C PRO A 120 2.55 -1.82 11.31
N ALA A 121 3.07 -0.61 11.38
CA ALA A 121 4.11 -0.17 10.47
C ALA A 121 5.42 -0.93 10.76
N TRP A 122 6.19 -1.21 9.71
CA TRP A 122 7.55 -1.73 9.84
C TRP A 122 8.51 -0.72 9.21
N GLU A 123 9.03 0.15 10.06
CA GLU A 123 9.92 1.22 9.62
C GLU A 123 11.30 0.67 9.24
N TYR A 124 11.90 1.32 8.25
CA TYR A 124 13.29 1.03 7.88
C TYR A 124 14.22 1.40 9.04
N LEU A 125 15.04 0.46 9.48
CA LEU A 125 16.05 0.67 10.50
C LEU A 125 17.39 0.99 9.79
N PRO A 126 17.88 2.25 9.83
CA PRO A 126 19.14 2.61 9.18
C PRO A 126 20.32 1.76 9.67
N ASP A 127 20.47 1.62 10.98
CA ASP A 127 21.50 0.81 11.63
C ASP A 127 20.92 -0.55 12.04
N SER A 128 21.12 -1.57 11.19
CA SER A 128 20.66 -2.94 11.45
C SER A 128 21.84 -3.91 11.42
N PRO A 129 22.38 -4.29 12.59
CA PRO A 129 23.46 -5.27 12.70
C PRO A 129 23.11 -6.63 12.08
N LEU A 130 21.85 -7.02 12.14
CA LEU A 130 21.40 -8.26 11.52
C LEU A 130 21.46 -8.17 9.99
N ARG A 131 21.00 -7.08 9.39
CA ARG A 131 21.07 -6.85 7.95
C ARG A 131 22.52 -6.84 7.46
N GLU A 132 23.40 -6.11 8.12
CA GLU A 132 24.81 -6.04 7.76
C GLU A 132 25.47 -7.43 7.79
N ARG A 133 25.21 -8.22 8.83
CA ARG A 133 25.69 -9.61 8.92
C ARG A 133 25.13 -10.47 7.79
N MET A 134 23.87 -10.32 7.45
CA MET A 134 23.29 -11.08 6.34
C MET A 134 23.90 -10.72 4.99
N ILE A 135 24.17 -9.43 4.76
CA ILE A 135 24.86 -8.95 3.56
C ILE A 135 26.27 -9.56 3.45
N GLU A 136 27.02 -9.53 4.54
CA GLU A 136 28.37 -10.10 4.60
C GLU A 136 28.36 -11.61 4.27
N VAL A 137 27.51 -12.38 4.95
CA VAL A 137 27.38 -13.83 4.70
C VAL A 137 26.95 -14.11 3.26
N TYR A 138 26.00 -13.33 2.74
CA TYR A 138 25.53 -13.50 1.37
C TYR A 138 26.65 -13.22 0.35
N ARG A 139 27.42 -12.16 0.56
CA ARG A 139 28.56 -11.80 -0.29
C ARG A 139 29.62 -12.92 -0.29
N GLU A 140 29.95 -13.46 0.88
CA GLU A 140 30.92 -14.56 0.99
C GLU A 140 30.43 -15.85 0.32
N GLN A 141 29.15 -16.19 0.49
CA GLN A 141 28.59 -17.42 -0.08
C GLN A 141 28.38 -17.39 -1.58
N TYR A 142 28.01 -16.21 -2.13
CA TYR A 142 27.55 -16.09 -3.51
C TYR A 142 28.41 -15.18 -4.39
N GLY A 143 29.40 -14.50 -3.84
CA GLY A 143 30.31 -13.61 -4.57
C GLY A 143 29.63 -12.38 -5.19
N LYS A 144 28.47 -11.99 -4.69
CA LYS A 144 27.68 -10.84 -5.18
C LYS A 144 26.94 -10.16 -4.04
N GLU A 145 26.60 -8.89 -4.24
CA GLU A 145 25.77 -8.15 -3.29
C GLU A 145 24.31 -8.62 -3.33
N PRO A 146 23.65 -8.77 -2.16
CA PRO A 146 22.21 -8.92 -2.14
C PRO A 146 21.54 -7.59 -2.48
N VAL A 147 20.36 -7.66 -3.05
CA VAL A 147 19.50 -6.49 -3.19
C VAL A 147 18.73 -6.29 -1.88
N VAL A 148 18.88 -5.13 -1.26
CA VAL A 148 18.13 -4.74 -0.07
C VAL A 148 16.97 -3.86 -0.52
N GLU A 149 15.78 -4.36 -0.34
CA GLU A 149 14.55 -3.67 -0.70
C GLU A 149 13.65 -3.50 0.52
N THR A 150 12.78 -2.54 0.46
CA THR A 150 11.68 -2.39 1.42
C THR A 150 10.38 -2.69 0.70
N VAL A 151 9.50 -3.37 1.38
CA VAL A 151 8.21 -3.77 0.82
C VAL A 151 7.11 -2.86 1.36
N HIS A 152 6.34 -2.28 0.46
CA HIS A 152 5.17 -1.47 0.80
C HIS A 152 3.95 -2.36 1.11
N ALA A 153 4.13 -3.27 2.08
CA ALA A 153 3.14 -4.25 2.52
C ALA A 153 3.22 -4.47 4.03
N GLY A 154 2.12 -4.95 4.61
CA GLY A 154 2.15 -5.46 5.99
C GLY A 154 2.87 -6.81 6.03
N LEU A 155 3.91 -6.89 6.86
CA LEU A 155 4.66 -8.13 7.11
C LEU A 155 4.66 -8.45 8.60
N GLU A 156 4.93 -9.70 8.92
CA GLU A 156 5.03 -10.20 10.30
C GLU A 156 6.09 -9.46 11.11
N CYS A 157 7.14 -8.94 10.44
CA CYS A 157 8.17 -8.11 11.09
C CYS A 157 7.59 -6.86 11.76
N GLY A 158 6.55 -6.24 11.18
CA GLY A 158 5.84 -5.13 11.82
C GLY A 158 5.13 -5.56 13.10
N LEU A 159 4.45 -6.71 13.08
CA LEU A 159 3.77 -7.28 14.25
C LEU A 159 4.77 -7.65 15.36
N LEU A 160 5.89 -8.26 14.99
CA LEU A 160 6.95 -8.62 15.94
C LEU A 160 7.62 -7.37 16.52
N GLY A 161 7.92 -6.37 15.69
CA GLY A 161 8.54 -5.11 16.14
C GLY A 161 7.65 -4.30 17.10
N GLU A 162 6.32 -4.33 16.89
CA GLU A 162 5.36 -3.71 17.83
C GLU A 162 5.37 -4.41 19.20
N LYS A 163 5.46 -5.74 19.22
CA LYS A 163 5.46 -6.54 20.45
C LYS A 163 6.81 -6.53 21.18
N LEU A 164 7.88 -6.37 20.44
CA LEU A 164 9.27 -6.42 20.93
C LEU A 164 10.00 -5.14 20.50
N PRO A 165 9.83 -4.04 21.24
CA PRO A 165 10.48 -2.77 20.91
C PRO A 165 12.00 -2.92 20.80
N GLY A 166 12.59 -2.41 19.72
CA GLY A 166 14.01 -2.51 19.44
C GLY A 166 14.45 -3.81 18.74
N LEU A 167 13.50 -4.67 18.37
CA LEU A 167 13.79 -5.87 17.59
C LEU A 167 14.32 -5.50 16.20
N ASP A 168 15.53 -5.97 15.88
CA ASP A 168 16.09 -5.89 14.54
C ASP A 168 15.57 -7.07 13.69
N CYS A 169 14.85 -6.76 12.61
CA CYS A 169 14.19 -7.74 11.77
C CYS A 169 14.58 -7.57 10.30
N VAL A 170 14.82 -8.71 9.65
CA VAL A 170 15.03 -8.81 8.20
C VAL A 170 14.12 -9.90 7.64
N SER A 171 13.37 -9.57 6.59
CA SER A 171 12.55 -10.54 5.83
C SER A 171 13.34 -11.02 4.62
N PHE A 172 13.40 -12.32 4.43
CA PHE A 172 14.01 -12.95 3.26
C PHE A 172 13.39 -14.31 3.02
N GLY A 173 13.51 -14.83 1.80
CA GLY A 173 12.91 -16.11 1.46
C GLY A 173 13.42 -16.68 0.14
N PRO A 174 12.91 -17.85 -0.26
CA PRO A 174 13.16 -18.42 -1.57
C PRO A 174 12.47 -17.64 -2.69
N ASP A 175 12.89 -17.91 -3.93
CA ASP A 175 12.28 -17.32 -5.12
C ASP A 175 10.86 -17.89 -5.31
N LEU A 176 9.87 -17.02 -5.31
CA LEU A 176 8.46 -17.33 -5.51
C LEU A 176 7.93 -16.61 -6.75
N THR A 177 7.02 -17.23 -7.47
CA THR A 177 6.29 -16.65 -8.60
C THR A 177 4.81 -16.83 -8.43
N ASP A 178 4.00 -15.95 -9.03
CA ASP A 178 2.53 -15.97 -8.98
C ASP A 178 1.98 -16.02 -7.54
N ILE A 179 2.63 -15.31 -6.60
CA ILE A 179 2.27 -15.28 -5.17
C ILE A 179 0.81 -14.87 -5.00
N HIS A 180 0.11 -15.53 -4.05
CA HIS A 180 -1.31 -15.32 -3.76
C HIS A 180 -2.26 -15.75 -4.89
N THR A 181 -1.81 -16.63 -5.78
CA THR A 181 -2.67 -17.21 -6.82
C THR A 181 -2.67 -18.74 -6.76
N PRO A 182 -3.66 -19.43 -7.36
CA PRO A 182 -3.64 -20.89 -7.49
C PRO A 182 -2.48 -21.45 -8.32
N ARG A 183 -1.69 -20.58 -8.96
CA ARG A 183 -0.51 -20.92 -9.78
C ARG A 183 0.80 -20.62 -9.06
N GLU A 184 0.75 -20.30 -7.79
CA GLU A 184 1.95 -20.02 -6.98
C GLU A 184 2.98 -21.15 -7.09
N ARG A 185 4.23 -20.77 -7.33
CA ARG A 185 5.36 -21.69 -7.49
C ARG A 185 6.54 -21.23 -6.67
N MET A 186 7.30 -22.20 -6.16
CA MET A 186 8.55 -21.98 -5.44
C MET A 186 9.70 -22.68 -6.14
N HIS A 187 10.81 -21.99 -6.34
CA HIS A 187 12.00 -22.53 -6.97
C HIS A 187 12.80 -23.37 -5.97
N ILE A 188 12.81 -24.70 -6.10
CA ILE A 188 13.39 -25.65 -5.12
C ILE A 188 14.85 -25.33 -4.79
N ALA A 189 15.68 -25.04 -5.81
CA ALA A 189 17.10 -24.74 -5.56
C ALA A 189 17.29 -23.43 -4.76
N SER A 190 16.35 -22.49 -4.83
CA SER A 190 16.41 -21.27 -4.01
C SER A 190 16.15 -21.55 -2.53
N VAL A 191 15.30 -22.51 -2.21
CA VAL A 191 15.09 -22.97 -0.82
C VAL A 191 16.39 -23.46 -0.19
N GLN A 192 17.17 -24.25 -0.93
CA GLN A 192 18.47 -24.73 -0.44
C GLN A 192 19.47 -23.59 -0.21
N ARG A 193 19.47 -22.59 -1.10
CA ARG A 193 20.32 -21.40 -0.93
C ARG A 193 19.90 -20.60 0.31
N THR A 194 18.61 -20.33 0.44
CA THR A 194 18.03 -19.62 1.60
C THR A 194 18.34 -20.34 2.91
N TRP A 195 18.22 -21.66 2.93
CA TRP A 195 18.55 -22.47 4.11
C TRP A 195 20.04 -22.37 4.49
N LYS A 196 20.95 -22.46 3.53
CA LYS A 196 22.39 -22.32 3.77
C LYS A 196 22.71 -20.93 4.33
N LEU A 197 22.13 -19.87 3.76
CA LEU A 197 22.27 -18.50 4.26
C LEU A 197 21.81 -18.40 5.70
N LEU A 198 20.61 -18.88 6.02
CA LEU A 198 20.04 -18.86 7.37
C LEU A 198 20.95 -19.56 8.39
N CYS A 199 21.41 -20.77 8.05
CA CYS A 199 22.28 -21.54 8.94
C CYS A 199 23.59 -20.82 9.25
N GLU A 200 24.18 -20.17 8.26
CA GLU A 200 25.44 -19.45 8.45
C GLU A 200 25.25 -18.16 9.25
N VAL A 201 24.18 -17.40 8.97
CA VAL A 201 23.83 -16.21 9.77
C VAL A 201 23.61 -16.58 11.23
N LEU A 202 22.87 -17.64 11.52
CA LEU A 202 22.62 -18.11 12.89
C LEU A 202 23.91 -18.53 13.61
N LYS A 203 24.86 -19.18 12.92
CA LYS A 203 26.16 -19.53 13.51
C LYS A 203 26.94 -18.29 13.95
N ARG A 204 26.90 -17.21 13.16
CA ARG A 204 27.58 -15.95 13.43
C ARG A 204 26.82 -15.02 14.38
N SER A 205 25.61 -15.40 14.77
CA SER A 205 24.76 -14.63 15.69
C SER A 205 24.87 -15.06 17.16
N LYS A 206 25.83 -15.94 17.45
CA LYS A 206 26.12 -16.43 18.81
C LYS A 206 26.94 -15.41 19.60
#